data_bce63520bb72d870f301ce8951e17b64
#
_entry.id   bce63520bb72d870f301ce8951e17b64
#
_cell.length_a   1.000
_cell.length_b   1.000
_cell.length_c   1.000
_cell.angle_alpha   90.00
_cell.angle_beta   90.00
_cell.angle_gamma   90.00
#
_symmetry.space_group_name_H-M   'P 1'
#
loop_
_entity.id
_entity.type
_entity.pdbx_description
1 polymer ?
#
loop_
_entity_poly.entity_id
_entity_poly.type
_entity_poly.pdbx_seq_one_letter_code
_entity_poly.pdbx_strand_id
1 'polypeptide(L)'
;MIIAVDFDGTCVTHEFPRVGAEIGAAEVLKGLTDKGHKIILFTMRSHQLDGAEETEEFGYGKTKPAKLPSDGLQDAIDWFKKHDIPLFGVNENPTQKDWTSSPKPYAHIYIDDAALGVPLKHSYISDRPYVDWDIVRYYLHAKGIL
;
A
#
# COMPACT_ATOMS: atom_id res chain seq x y z
N MET A 1 -9.46 10.67 -11.60
CA MET A 1 -8.63 11.20 -10.50
C MET A 1 -7.41 10.34 -10.30
N ILE A 2 -6.42 10.86 -9.59
CA ILE A 2 -5.24 10.11 -9.20
C ILE A 2 -5.36 9.81 -7.71
N ILE A 3 -5.21 8.56 -7.34
CA ILE A 3 -5.38 8.09 -5.97
C ILE A 3 -4.09 7.40 -5.54
N ALA A 4 -3.46 7.90 -4.49
CA ALA A 4 -2.26 7.29 -3.94
C ALA A 4 -2.68 6.38 -2.80
N VAL A 5 -2.24 5.14 -2.82
CA VAL A 5 -2.64 4.16 -1.84
C VAL A 5 -1.41 3.49 -1.24
N ASP A 6 -1.39 3.41 0.08
CA ASP A 6 -0.36 2.67 0.79
C ASP A 6 -0.63 1.16 0.70
N PHE A 7 0.31 0.35 1.11
CA PHE A 7 0.17 -1.10 0.96
C PHE A 7 -0.10 -1.83 2.28
N ASP A 8 0.86 -1.84 3.21
CA ASP A 8 0.74 -2.62 4.44
C ASP A 8 -0.22 -1.94 5.42
N GLY A 9 -1.25 -2.66 5.84
CA GLY A 9 -2.32 -2.09 6.67
C GLY A 9 -3.36 -1.33 5.87
N THR A 10 -3.16 -1.18 4.56
CA THR A 10 -4.06 -0.42 3.70
C THR A 10 -4.64 -1.31 2.60
N CYS A 11 -3.84 -1.98 1.82
CA CYS A 11 -4.32 -2.93 0.79
C CYS A 11 -4.46 -4.34 1.34
N VAL A 12 -3.59 -4.68 2.29
CA VAL A 12 -3.56 -5.99 2.96
C VAL A 12 -3.31 -5.73 4.43
N THR A 13 -3.49 -6.73 5.28
CA THR A 13 -3.12 -6.59 6.69
C THR A 13 -1.62 -6.35 6.80
N HIS A 14 -1.20 -5.75 7.93
CA HIS A 14 0.20 -5.38 8.10
C HIS A 14 1.00 -6.57 8.63
N GLU A 15 1.63 -7.28 7.72
CA GLU A 15 2.45 -8.45 8.05
C GLU A 15 3.85 -8.33 7.46
N PHE A 16 4.30 -7.12 7.18
CA PHE A 16 5.63 -6.89 6.62
C PHE A 16 6.70 -7.68 7.35
N PRO A 17 7.62 -8.34 6.66
CA PRO A 17 7.90 -8.22 5.21
C PRO A 17 7.02 -9.11 4.33
N ARG A 18 6.18 -9.93 4.90
CA ARG A 18 5.28 -10.78 4.10
C ARG A 18 4.12 -9.95 3.58
N VAL A 19 3.42 -10.46 2.62
CA VAL A 19 2.19 -9.85 2.13
C VAL A 19 1.06 -10.34 3.02
N GLY A 20 0.32 -9.42 3.59
CA GLY A 20 -0.74 -9.76 4.51
C GLY A 20 -2.00 -10.30 3.84
N ALA A 21 -3.06 -10.45 4.63
CA ALA A 21 -4.31 -11.01 4.16
C ALA A 21 -5.14 -9.95 3.42
N GLU A 22 -6.03 -10.42 2.56
CA GLU A 22 -6.95 -9.57 1.81
C GLU A 22 -7.97 -8.93 2.75
N ILE A 23 -8.26 -7.66 2.51
CA ILE A 23 -9.18 -6.90 3.35
C ILE A 23 -10.21 -6.11 2.54
N GLY A 24 -10.39 -6.47 1.29
CA GLY A 24 -11.42 -5.83 0.46
C GLY A 24 -10.90 -4.70 -0.42
N ALA A 25 -9.62 -4.39 -0.37
CA ALA A 25 -9.04 -3.31 -1.16
C ALA A 25 -9.10 -3.59 -2.65
N ALA A 26 -8.80 -4.82 -3.05
CA ALA A 26 -8.63 -5.15 -4.46
C ALA A 26 -9.87 -4.83 -5.29
N GLU A 27 -11.04 -5.15 -4.76
CA GLU A 27 -12.28 -4.93 -5.51
C GLU A 27 -12.53 -3.43 -5.70
N VAL A 28 -12.31 -2.63 -4.67
CA VAL A 28 -12.54 -1.19 -4.76
C VAL A 28 -11.53 -0.54 -5.70
N LEU A 29 -10.25 -0.91 -5.57
CA LEU A 29 -9.20 -0.35 -6.42
C LEU A 29 -9.39 -0.75 -7.89
N LYS A 30 -9.80 -2.00 -8.13
CA LYS A 30 -10.09 -2.44 -9.48
C LYS A 30 -11.27 -1.63 -10.06
N GLY A 31 -12.31 -1.44 -9.25
CA GLY A 31 -13.46 -0.64 -9.67
C GLY A 31 -13.06 0.79 -10.02
N LEU A 32 -12.13 1.38 -9.27
CA LEU A 32 -11.64 2.72 -9.56
C LEU A 32 -10.90 2.75 -10.91
N THR A 33 -10.01 1.79 -11.15
CA THR A 33 -9.27 1.76 -12.42
C THR A 33 -10.19 1.48 -13.60
N ASP A 34 -11.21 0.66 -13.41
CA ASP A 34 -12.19 0.38 -14.46
C ASP A 34 -12.97 1.65 -14.85
N LYS A 35 -13.08 2.60 -13.92
CA LYS A 35 -13.72 3.87 -14.22
C LYS A 35 -12.73 4.92 -14.72
N GLY A 36 -11.50 4.55 -14.97
CA GLY A 36 -10.51 5.44 -15.54
C GLY A 36 -9.69 6.22 -14.53
N HIS A 37 -9.84 5.95 -13.25
CA HIS A 37 -8.99 6.58 -12.25
C HIS A 37 -7.62 5.93 -12.24
N LYS A 38 -6.61 6.65 -11.77
CA LYS A 38 -5.24 6.18 -11.78
C LYS A 38 -4.76 5.93 -10.37
N ILE A 39 -4.12 4.80 -10.17
CA ILE A 39 -3.63 4.39 -8.85
C ILE A 39 -2.12 4.54 -8.79
N ILE A 40 -1.63 5.19 -7.75
CA ILE A 40 -0.20 5.24 -7.42
C ILE A 40 -0.01 4.37 -6.18
N LEU A 41 0.90 3.42 -6.25
CA LEU A 41 1.32 2.70 -5.06
C LEU A 41 2.30 3.59 -4.32
N PHE A 42 1.94 3.98 -3.08
CA PHE A 42 2.73 4.91 -2.29
C PHE A 42 3.10 4.23 -0.98
N THR A 43 4.24 3.59 -0.93
CA THR A 43 4.60 2.67 0.14
C THR A 43 6.02 2.88 0.62
N MET A 44 6.27 2.48 1.87
CA MET A 44 7.63 2.47 2.41
C MET A 44 8.44 1.26 1.92
N ARG A 45 7.81 0.31 1.27
CA ARG A 45 8.54 -0.84 0.74
C ARG A 45 9.51 -0.38 -0.35
N SER A 46 10.62 -1.08 -0.46
CA SER A 46 11.65 -0.75 -1.44
C SER A 46 12.10 -2.00 -2.18
N HIS A 47 12.88 -1.79 -3.24
CA HIS A 47 13.46 -2.91 -3.97
C HIS A 47 14.67 -3.50 -3.27
N GLN A 48 15.07 -2.93 -2.13
CA GLN A 48 16.08 -3.57 -1.36
C GLN A 48 15.49 -4.87 -0.85
N LEU A 49 16.31 -5.74 -0.35
CA LEU A 49 15.81 -7.00 0.17
C LEU A 49 15.23 -6.73 1.54
N ASP A 50 14.02 -6.26 1.56
CA ASP A 50 13.36 -5.86 2.79
C ASP A 50 13.31 -7.02 3.76
N GLY A 51 13.70 -6.76 4.99
CA GLY A 51 13.70 -7.80 6.00
C GLY A 51 14.88 -8.74 5.91
N ALA A 52 15.75 -8.48 5.01
CA ALA A 52 16.87 -9.32 4.89
C ALA A 52 17.89 -8.95 5.83
N GLU A 53 18.54 -9.17 6.31
CA GLU A 53 19.48 -8.87 7.12
C GLU A 53 19.63 -8.18 7.97
N GLU A 54 19.69 -8.14 8.58
CA GLU A 54 19.79 -7.46 9.44
C GLU A 54 20.52 -7.88 10.24
N THR A 55 21.02 -7.79 10.59
CA THR A 55 21.85 -8.20 11.16
C THR A 55 22.02 -7.76 12.30
N GLU A 56 21.82 -7.62 12.92
CA GLU A 56 21.94 -7.14 13.92
C GLU A 56 22.13 -7.72 14.97
N GLU A 57 22.50 -7.33 15.58
CA GLU A 57 22.82 -7.63 16.61
C GLU A 57 21.98 -7.22 17.51
N PHE A 58 21.35 -7.65 18.10
CA PHE A 58 20.55 -7.35 18.93
C PHE A 58 21.10 -7.59 20.11
N GLY A 59 21.76 -7.18 20.60
CA GLY A 59 22.17 -7.21 21.79
C GLY A 59 22.42 -8.52 22.36
N TYR A 60 21.93 -9.41 22.24
CA TYR A 60 22.18 -10.54 22.81
C TYR A 60 22.81 -11.37 21.90
N GLY A 61 23.34 -10.87 21.17
CA GLY A 61 23.97 -11.57 20.33
C GLY A 61 23.23 -12.19 19.39
N LYS A 62 22.68 -12.04 18.83
CA LYS A 62 22.03 -12.45 18.06
C LYS A 62 22.10 -12.99 16.96
N THR A 63 21.66 -13.15 16.39
CA THR A 63 21.67 -13.90 15.40
C THR A 63 20.83 -13.44 14.45
N LYS A 64 20.98 -13.55 13.36
CA LYS A 64 20.23 -13.08 12.45
C LYS A 64 19.23 -14.02 12.18
N PRO A 65 18.11 -13.65 12.00
CA PRO A 65 17.04 -14.48 11.69
C PRO A 65 17.28 -15.12 10.38
N ALA A 66 16.75 -16.21 10.23
CA ALA A 66 16.90 -16.81 9.03
C ALA A 66 15.93 -16.32 8.13
N LYS A 67 16.03 -15.22 7.62
CA LYS A 67 15.08 -14.71 6.85
C LYS A 67 15.41 -14.88 5.49
N LEU A 68 14.56 -15.13 4.63
CA LEU A 68 14.77 -15.17 3.23
C LEU A 68 14.76 -13.78 2.69
N PRO A 69 15.67 -13.46 1.83
CA PRO A 69 15.64 -12.18 1.17
C PRO A 69 14.35 -12.04 0.39
N SER A 70 13.79 -10.88 0.41
CA SER A 70 12.61 -10.61 -0.38
C SER A 70 12.70 -9.20 -0.92
N ASP A 71 12.13 -8.98 -2.07
CA ASP A 71 12.01 -7.65 -2.63
C ASP A 71 10.63 -7.17 -2.24
N GLY A 72 10.55 -6.43 -1.15
CA GLY A 72 9.28 -6.01 -0.60
C GLY A 72 8.46 -5.16 -1.54
N LEU A 73 9.08 -4.29 -2.30
CA LEU A 73 8.36 -3.45 -3.25
C LEU A 73 7.85 -4.29 -4.42
N GLN A 74 8.66 -5.22 -4.90
CA GLN A 74 8.21 -6.09 -5.99
C GLN A 74 7.01 -6.95 -5.55
N ASP A 75 7.04 -7.42 -4.30
CA ASP A 75 5.91 -8.20 -3.78
C ASP A 75 4.63 -7.38 -3.80
N ALA A 76 4.70 -6.11 -3.43
CA ALA A 76 3.53 -5.23 -3.47
C ALA A 76 3.08 -4.99 -4.92
N ILE A 77 4.00 -4.72 -5.82
CA ILE A 77 3.67 -4.52 -7.24
C ILE A 77 3.00 -5.77 -7.81
N ASP A 78 3.51 -6.95 -7.45
CA ASP A 78 2.95 -8.21 -7.92
C ASP A 78 1.53 -8.41 -7.39
N TRP A 79 1.22 -7.93 -6.19
CA TRP A 79 -0.13 -7.99 -5.66
C TRP A 79 -1.10 -7.20 -6.55
N PHE A 80 -0.72 -5.97 -6.96
CA PHE A 80 -1.55 -5.17 -7.86
C PHE A 80 -1.71 -5.88 -9.21
N LYS A 81 -0.64 -6.47 -9.71
CA LYS A 81 -0.70 -7.17 -10.98
C LYS A 81 -1.60 -8.40 -10.89
N LYS A 82 -1.50 -9.14 -9.80
CA LYS A 82 -2.33 -10.31 -9.59
C LYS A 82 -3.81 -9.96 -9.57
N HIS A 83 -4.15 -8.79 -9.06
CA HIS A 83 -5.55 -8.35 -9.00
C HIS A 83 -5.97 -7.53 -10.23
N ASP A 84 -5.10 -7.46 -11.23
CA ASP A 84 -5.40 -6.76 -12.48
C ASP A 84 -5.70 -5.28 -12.23
N ILE A 85 -4.94 -4.66 -11.35
CA ILE A 85 -5.04 -3.24 -11.04
C ILE A 85 -3.81 -2.55 -11.61
N PRO A 86 -3.94 -1.81 -12.71
CA PRO A 86 -2.79 -1.15 -13.30
C PRO A 86 -2.30 -0.01 -12.41
N LEU A 87 -1.00 0.11 -12.27
CA LEU A 87 -0.40 1.18 -11.51
C LEU A 87 0.03 2.30 -12.44
N PHE A 88 -0.35 3.53 -12.09
CA PHE A 88 0.06 4.72 -12.79
C PHE A 88 1.48 5.11 -12.40
N GLY A 89 1.87 4.84 -11.19
CA GLY A 89 3.20 5.09 -10.68
C GLY A 89 3.47 4.33 -9.40
N VAL A 90 4.74 4.24 -9.03
CA VAL A 90 5.17 3.59 -7.81
C VAL A 90 6.03 4.61 -7.08
N ASN A 91 5.55 5.09 -5.95
CA ASN A 91 6.19 6.12 -5.15
C ASN A 91 6.48 7.41 -5.94
N GLU A 92 5.77 7.62 -7.01
CA GLU A 92 5.94 8.82 -7.81
C GLU A 92 4.71 9.05 -8.67
N ASN A 93 4.50 10.29 -9.03
CA ASN A 93 3.55 10.65 -10.07
C ASN A 93 4.37 11.00 -11.31
N PRO A 94 4.33 10.16 -12.35
CA PRO A 94 5.24 10.36 -13.49
C PRO A 94 4.96 11.62 -14.29
N THR A 95 3.85 12.33 -14.02
CA THR A 95 3.51 13.53 -14.79
C THR A 95 3.83 14.83 -14.08
N GLN A 96 4.39 14.77 -12.86
CA GLN A 96 4.58 16.02 -12.10
C GLN A 96 5.94 16.69 -12.27
N LYS A 97 6.91 16.00 -12.84
CA LYS A 97 8.25 16.54 -12.89
C LYS A 97 8.35 17.83 -13.70
N ASP A 98 7.40 18.09 -14.55
CA ASP A 98 7.45 19.31 -15.36
C ASP A 98 7.11 20.56 -14.55
N TRP A 99 6.52 20.40 -13.38
CA TRP A 99 6.08 21.55 -12.60
C TRP A 99 6.53 21.53 -11.14
N THR A 100 7.13 20.44 -10.67
CA THR A 100 7.69 20.40 -9.33
C THR A 100 8.78 19.36 -9.22
N SER A 101 9.75 19.63 -8.35
CA SER A 101 10.77 18.66 -8.01
C SER A 101 10.48 18.04 -6.62
N SER A 102 9.32 18.30 -6.05
CA SER A 102 8.96 17.73 -4.76
C SER A 102 8.93 16.21 -4.82
N PRO A 103 9.43 15.53 -3.81
CA PRO A 103 9.35 14.07 -3.76
C PRO A 103 7.96 13.55 -3.44
N LYS A 104 7.03 14.43 -3.02
CA LYS A 104 5.69 13.99 -2.70
C LYS A 104 4.90 13.74 -3.97
N PRO A 105 4.44 12.51 -4.22
CA PRO A 105 3.64 12.24 -5.41
C PRO A 105 2.30 12.97 -5.30
N TYR A 106 1.98 13.76 -6.30
CA TYR A 106 0.71 14.45 -6.34
C TYR A 106 -0.42 13.46 -6.56
N ALA A 107 -1.45 13.54 -5.76
CA ALA A 107 -2.67 12.78 -5.93
C ALA A 107 -3.84 13.61 -5.44
N HIS A 108 -5.04 13.28 -5.91
CA HIS A 108 -6.25 13.94 -5.47
C HIS A 108 -6.72 13.35 -4.13
N ILE A 109 -6.39 12.09 -3.88
CA ILE A 109 -6.80 11.37 -2.67
C ILE A 109 -5.65 10.49 -2.24
N TYR A 110 -5.42 10.44 -0.93
CA TYR A 110 -4.43 9.54 -0.35
C TYR A 110 -5.16 8.61 0.61
N ILE A 111 -4.95 7.30 0.47
CA ILE A 111 -5.55 6.29 1.35
C ILE A 111 -4.41 5.56 2.02
N ASP A 112 -4.31 5.69 3.34
CA ASP A 112 -3.18 5.21 4.10
C ASP A 112 -3.65 4.94 5.53
N ASP A 113 -3.32 3.79 6.09
CA ASP A 113 -3.74 3.42 7.44
C ASP A 113 -3.17 4.36 8.50
N ALA A 114 -2.11 5.08 8.18
CA ALA A 114 -1.51 6.04 9.10
C ALA A 114 -2.12 7.44 8.97
N ALA A 115 -3.03 7.67 8.04
CA ALA A 115 -3.62 8.99 7.87
C ALA A 115 -4.67 9.26 8.93
N LEU A 116 -4.62 10.46 9.52
CA LEU A 116 -5.61 10.84 10.52
C LEU A 116 -6.99 10.88 9.88
N GLY A 117 -7.94 10.18 10.46
CA GLY A 117 -9.31 10.18 9.98
C GLY A 117 -9.63 9.07 8.98
N VAL A 118 -8.67 8.27 8.57
CA VAL A 118 -8.97 7.13 7.71
C VAL A 118 -9.80 6.12 8.51
N PRO A 119 -10.84 5.55 7.94
CA PRO A 119 -11.61 4.53 8.67
C PRO A 119 -10.80 3.25 8.83
N LEU A 120 -10.70 2.79 10.05
CA LEU A 120 -9.95 1.59 10.41
C LEU A 120 -10.85 0.53 11.00
N LYS A 121 -10.42 -0.71 10.91
CA LYS A 121 -11.16 -1.85 11.37
C LYS A 121 -10.23 -2.77 12.15
N HIS A 122 -10.76 -3.37 13.20
CA HIS A 122 -10.04 -4.37 13.97
C HIS A 122 -10.71 -5.71 13.76
N SER A 123 -9.94 -6.76 13.65
CA SER A 123 -10.50 -8.10 13.66
C SER A 123 -9.42 -9.09 14.06
N TYR A 124 -9.82 -10.35 14.20
CA TYR A 124 -8.91 -11.39 14.65
C TYR A 124 -7.88 -11.79 13.57
N ILE A 125 -8.02 -11.29 12.36
CA ILE A 125 -7.11 -11.70 11.29
C ILE A 125 -5.77 -10.95 11.36
N SER A 126 -5.68 -9.91 12.17
CA SER A 126 -4.42 -9.17 12.32
C SER A 126 -4.36 -8.54 13.69
N ASP A 127 -3.15 -8.41 14.24
CA ASP A 127 -2.94 -7.75 15.52
C ASP A 127 -3.01 -6.23 15.39
N ARG A 128 -2.99 -5.72 14.17
CA ARG A 128 -3.01 -4.28 13.92
C ARG A 128 -4.25 -3.90 13.16
N PRO A 129 -4.79 -2.70 13.41
CA PRO A 129 -5.92 -2.24 12.64
C PRO A 129 -5.53 -2.03 11.18
N TYR A 130 -6.49 -2.11 10.32
CA TYR A 130 -6.28 -1.93 8.89
C TYR A 130 -7.45 -1.15 8.31
N VAL A 131 -7.26 -0.62 7.10
CA VAL A 131 -8.27 0.25 6.48
C VAL A 131 -9.58 -0.51 6.27
N ASP A 132 -10.67 0.14 6.65
CA ASP A 132 -12.02 -0.39 6.47
C ASP A 132 -12.52 -0.02 5.08
N TRP A 133 -12.39 -0.95 4.15
CA TRP A 133 -12.73 -0.69 2.76
C TRP A 133 -14.23 -0.61 2.49
N ASP A 134 -15.07 -1.08 3.42
CA ASP A 134 -16.51 -0.89 3.26
C ASP A 134 -16.85 0.58 3.44
N ILE A 135 -16.21 1.23 4.42
CA ILE A 135 -16.44 2.65 4.65
C ILE A 135 -15.75 3.49 3.59
N VAL A 136 -14.54 3.12 3.17
CA VAL A 136 -13.86 3.82 2.08
C VAL A 136 -14.71 3.76 0.81
N ARG A 137 -15.26 2.60 0.50
CA ARG A 137 -16.14 2.46 -0.66
C ARG A 137 -17.33 3.40 -0.55
N TYR A 138 -17.93 3.48 0.63
CA TYR A 138 -19.06 4.37 0.85
C TYR A 138 -18.65 5.84 0.60
N TYR A 139 -17.49 6.24 1.11
CA TYR A 139 -17.02 7.60 0.89
C TYR A 139 -16.80 7.89 -0.59
N LEU A 140 -16.22 6.95 -1.32
CA LEU A 140 -15.96 7.14 -2.74
C LEU A 140 -17.26 7.24 -3.54
N HIS A 141 -18.26 6.43 -3.19
CA HIS A 141 -19.57 6.54 -3.82
C HIS A 141 -20.24 7.86 -3.48
N ALA A 142 -20.17 8.29 -2.23
CA ALA A 142 -20.79 9.54 -1.82
C ALA A 142 -20.18 10.76 -2.53
N LYS A 143 -18.91 10.63 -2.93
CA LYS A 143 -18.24 11.70 -3.67
C LYS A 143 -18.39 11.55 -5.18
N GLY A 144 -19.10 10.55 -5.64
CA GLY A 144 -19.27 10.32 -7.07
C GLY A 144 -18.02 9.82 -7.79
N ILE A 145 -17.08 9.25 -7.05
CA ILE A 145 -15.81 8.79 -7.61
C ILE A 145 -15.90 7.34 -8.04
N LEU A 146 -16.67 6.56 -7.30
CA LEU A 146 -16.80 5.13 -7.59
C LEU A 146 -18.22 4.77 -7.99
#